data_9d1924d1a2756f32c3b049b90a7c31ab
#
_entry.id   9d1924d1a2756f32c3b049b90a7c31ab
#
_cell.length_a   1.000
_cell.length_b   1.000
_cell.length_c   1.000
_cell.angle_alpha   90.00
_cell.angle_beta   90.00
_cell.angle_gamma   90.00
#
_symmetry.space_group_name_H-M   'P 1'
#
loop_
_entity.id
_entity.type
_entity.pdbx_description
1 polymer ?
#
loop_
_entity_poly.entity_id
_entity_poly.type
_entity_poly.pdbx_seq_one_letter_code
_entity_poly.pdbx_strand_id
1 'polypeptide(L)'
;MGVNFDDVTGITPGDEDEYARVLIELWKSADDGENMRRFLEERRVPDAVAQWVYDECQHDDACRAVLSHPGLGEKRITEAARVIVSAIMFGGAKRDPRMALSNVFDNPSLTREAIDAALGVANLLPDFIVYSMLMGGALTGDDVRALWGSRSEKHSYLGLGREFVEPAMRGGCAPDSLVDEWLGSSDYAPHAAAYATNVSEDDVLRIVYSSDNPWHERALMNPVLSSEALWSEMRQRRGLGDGLTYVFSNESAHHSMLEAGACDSECKLGWESIAGNPVATRAAFETLLFTGSNDKLRLLQESARNPGFPPGLVWDVYHVFGAGPALNFRNAPSDLVRDVAGFYADRRLSTGYSTGMNVLFHRNCPADVRSHLAWNYVSLWPLVADDAYRGRHEKKAAKSGGDGVDVSSLYPLCG
;
A
#
# COMPACT_ATOMS: atom_id res chain seq x y z
N MET A 1 -17.18 -29.02 -15.59
CA MET A 1 -16.21 -29.19 -16.68
C MET A 1 -14.97 -28.41 -16.26
N GLY A 2 -13.85 -29.10 -16.03
CA GLY A 2 -12.60 -28.36 -15.70
C GLY A 2 -12.12 -27.63 -16.94
N VAL A 3 -11.80 -26.37 -16.81
CA VAL A 3 -11.11 -25.62 -17.86
C VAL A 3 -9.72 -26.23 -18.01
N ASN A 4 -9.36 -26.63 -19.24
CA ASN A 4 -8.06 -27.21 -19.51
C ASN A 4 -6.99 -26.12 -19.55
N PHE A 5 -5.80 -26.41 -19.04
CA PHE A 5 -4.66 -25.47 -19.09
C PHE A 5 -4.32 -25.03 -20.52
N ASP A 6 -4.48 -25.92 -21.50
CA ASP A 6 -4.30 -25.60 -22.92
C ASP A 6 -5.28 -24.53 -23.42
N ASP A 7 -6.48 -24.44 -22.84
CA ASP A 7 -7.46 -23.41 -23.17
C ASP A 7 -7.01 -22.03 -22.69
N VAL A 8 -6.26 -21.96 -21.58
CA VAL A 8 -5.69 -20.73 -21.05
C VAL A 8 -4.49 -20.26 -21.86
N THR A 9 -3.67 -21.20 -22.32
CA THR A 9 -2.47 -20.90 -23.13
C THR A 9 -2.79 -20.60 -24.59
N GLY A 10 -3.96 -21.06 -25.07
CA GLY A 10 -4.47 -20.78 -26.41
C GLY A 10 -5.02 -19.37 -26.63
N ILE A 11 -5.07 -18.52 -25.58
CA ILE A 11 -5.62 -17.16 -25.67
C ILE A 11 -4.90 -16.32 -26.73
N THR A 12 -5.65 -15.79 -27.68
CA THR A 12 -5.08 -15.03 -28.81
C THR A 12 -4.59 -13.64 -28.38
N PRO A 13 -3.42 -13.16 -28.81
CA PRO A 13 -2.91 -11.86 -28.43
C PRO A 13 -3.85 -10.70 -28.77
N GLY A 14 -4.19 -9.89 -27.77
CA GLY A 14 -4.94 -8.65 -27.94
C GLY A 14 -6.46 -8.78 -27.80
N ASP A 15 -6.95 -9.96 -27.42
CA ASP A 15 -8.37 -10.14 -27.08
C ASP A 15 -8.58 -10.09 -25.56
N GLU A 16 -8.87 -8.88 -25.05
CA GLU A 16 -9.15 -8.64 -23.66
C GLU A 16 -10.42 -9.34 -23.19
N ASP A 17 -11.40 -9.45 -24.11
CA ASP A 17 -12.67 -10.12 -23.85
C ASP A 17 -12.46 -11.63 -23.69
N GLU A 18 -11.60 -12.23 -24.51
CA GLU A 18 -11.26 -13.66 -24.39
C GLU A 18 -10.52 -13.94 -23.06
N TYR A 19 -9.57 -13.08 -22.68
CA TYR A 19 -8.88 -13.20 -21.40
C TYR A 19 -9.85 -13.07 -20.21
N ALA A 20 -10.75 -12.09 -20.26
CA ALA A 20 -11.80 -11.91 -19.26
C ALA A 20 -12.69 -13.17 -19.16
N ARG A 21 -13.13 -13.71 -20.28
CA ARG A 21 -13.95 -14.94 -20.35
C ARG A 21 -13.24 -16.12 -19.68
N VAL A 22 -11.98 -16.35 -20.00
CA VAL A 22 -11.19 -17.45 -19.45
C VAL A 22 -10.99 -17.27 -17.94
N LEU A 23 -10.69 -16.07 -17.46
CA LEU A 23 -10.58 -15.80 -16.02
C LEU A 23 -11.89 -16.08 -15.28
N ILE A 24 -13.01 -15.61 -15.82
CA ILE A 24 -14.34 -15.84 -15.24
C ILE A 24 -14.64 -17.34 -15.14
N GLU A 25 -14.41 -18.10 -16.20
CA GLU A 25 -14.63 -19.56 -16.18
C GLU A 25 -13.72 -20.29 -15.19
N LEU A 26 -12.45 -19.91 -15.10
CA LEU A 26 -11.52 -20.43 -14.11
C LEU A 26 -12.01 -20.13 -12.68
N TRP A 27 -12.45 -18.92 -12.42
CA TRP A 27 -12.91 -18.52 -11.09
C TRP A 27 -14.26 -19.11 -10.71
N LYS A 28 -15.15 -19.38 -11.67
CA LYS A 28 -16.37 -20.16 -11.44
C LYS A 28 -16.08 -21.60 -11.03
N SER A 29 -14.98 -22.17 -11.50
CA SER A 29 -14.59 -23.55 -11.21
C SER A 29 -13.70 -23.68 -9.96
N ALA A 30 -13.00 -22.63 -9.59
CA ALA A 30 -12.11 -22.58 -8.43
C ALA A 30 -12.82 -21.88 -7.28
N ASP A 31 -13.12 -22.58 -6.20
CA ASP A 31 -13.66 -22.00 -4.97
C ASP A 31 -12.53 -21.34 -4.14
N ASP A 32 -11.92 -20.26 -4.68
CA ASP A 32 -10.76 -19.62 -4.11
C ASP A 32 -10.89 -18.07 -4.08
N GLY A 33 -11.73 -17.61 -3.17
CA GLY A 33 -11.98 -16.18 -2.97
C GLY A 33 -10.74 -15.38 -2.57
N GLU A 34 -9.75 -15.98 -1.90
CA GLU A 34 -8.52 -15.29 -1.49
C GLU A 34 -7.64 -14.93 -2.70
N ASN A 35 -7.48 -15.83 -3.67
CA ASN A 35 -6.74 -15.51 -4.88
C ASN A 35 -7.48 -14.46 -5.73
N MET A 36 -8.80 -14.57 -5.86
CA MET A 36 -9.61 -13.52 -6.51
C MET A 36 -9.37 -12.16 -5.86
N ARG A 37 -9.42 -12.10 -4.53
CA ARG A 37 -9.15 -10.87 -3.77
C ARG A 37 -7.80 -10.27 -4.13
N ARG A 38 -6.72 -11.06 -4.12
CA ARG A 38 -5.37 -10.60 -4.43
C ARG A 38 -5.24 -10.05 -5.85
N PHE A 39 -5.82 -10.71 -6.84
CA PHE A 39 -5.83 -10.22 -8.23
C PHE A 39 -6.53 -8.87 -8.36
N LEU A 40 -7.67 -8.72 -7.67
CA LEU A 40 -8.43 -7.47 -7.67
C LEU A 40 -7.67 -6.33 -6.97
N GLU A 41 -7.09 -6.60 -5.81
CA GLU A 41 -6.28 -5.62 -5.06
C GLU A 41 -5.05 -5.15 -5.85
N GLU A 42 -4.42 -6.05 -6.61
CA GLU A 42 -3.31 -5.71 -7.51
C GLU A 42 -3.76 -5.05 -8.82
N ARG A 43 -5.08 -4.91 -9.04
CA ARG A 43 -5.68 -4.37 -10.26
C ARG A 43 -5.19 -5.07 -11.54
N ARG A 44 -5.08 -6.40 -11.47
CA ARG A 44 -4.50 -7.24 -12.53
C ARG A 44 -5.55 -7.94 -13.38
N VAL A 45 -6.80 -7.56 -13.28
CA VAL A 45 -7.90 -8.16 -14.02
C VAL A 45 -8.49 -7.17 -15.02
N PRO A 46 -9.00 -7.64 -16.17
CA PRO A 46 -9.79 -6.80 -17.08
C PRO A 46 -11.07 -6.24 -16.42
N ASP A 47 -11.54 -5.09 -16.90
CA ASP A 47 -12.74 -4.43 -16.40
C ASP A 47 -13.97 -5.34 -16.42
N ALA A 48 -14.12 -6.17 -17.45
CA ALA A 48 -15.23 -7.13 -17.57
C ALA A 48 -15.22 -8.17 -16.43
N VAL A 49 -14.03 -8.58 -15.97
CA VAL A 49 -13.90 -9.50 -14.83
C VAL A 49 -14.31 -8.81 -13.53
N ALA A 50 -13.86 -7.57 -13.32
CA ALA A 50 -14.25 -6.78 -12.15
C ALA A 50 -15.78 -6.58 -12.12
N GLN A 51 -16.39 -6.28 -13.25
CA GLN A 51 -17.84 -6.15 -13.36
C GLN A 51 -18.58 -7.45 -13.05
N TRP A 52 -18.09 -8.58 -13.58
CA TRP A 52 -18.65 -9.88 -13.25
C TRP A 52 -18.53 -10.23 -11.76
N VAL A 53 -17.38 -9.93 -11.12
CA VAL A 53 -17.22 -10.16 -9.68
C VAL A 53 -18.23 -9.34 -8.88
N TYR A 54 -18.44 -8.08 -9.26
CA TYR A 54 -19.41 -7.22 -8.60
C TYR A 54 -20.86 -7.72 -8.78
N ASP A 55 -21.24 -8.13 -9.99
CA ASP A 55 -22.61 -8.47 -10.34
C ASP A 55 -23.01 -9.91 -9.93
N GLU A 56 -22.10 -10.87 -9.96
CA GLU A 56 -22.43 -12.32 -9.89
C GLU A 56 -21.62 -13.10 -8.84
N CYS A 57 -20.48 -12.61 -8.36
CA CYS A 57 -19.63 -13.35 -7.47
C CYS A 57 -20.24 -13.45 -6.05
N GLN A 58 -20.11 -14.61 -5.40
CA GLN A 58 -20.61 -14.84 -4.05
C GLN A 58 -19.52 -14.83 -2.98
N HIS A 59 -18.25 -14.64 -3.37
CA HIS A 59 -17.13 -14.58 -2.43
C HIS A 59 -17.00 -13.19 -1.80
N ASP A 60 -17.37 -13.06 -0.53
CA ASP A 60 -17.40 -11.77 0.19
C ASP A 60 -16.10 -10.97 0.11
N ASP A 61 -14.93 -11.64 0.16
CA ASP A 61 -13.63 -10.95 0.12
C ASP A 61 -13.32 -10.40 -1.26
N ALA A 62 -13.65 -11.14 -2.32
CA ALA A 62 -13.56 -10.67 -3.71
C ALA A 62 -14.53 -9.53 -3.98
N CYS A 63 -15.79 -9.65 -3.51
CA CYS A 63 -16.81 -8.60 -3.66
C CYS A 63 -16.43 -7.29 -2.95
N ARG A 64 -15.67 -7.37 -1.85
CA ARG A 64 -15.13 -6.16 -1.19
C ARG A 64 -13.94 -5.60 -1.95
N ALA A 65 -12.98 -6.44 -2.34
CA ALA A 65 -11.77 -5.99 -3.04
C ALA A 65 -12.10 -5.33 -4.38
N VAL A 66 -13.11 -5.82 -5.10
CA VAL A 66 -13.51 -5.27 -6.39
C VAL A 66 -13.96 -3.81 -6.32
N LEU A 67 -14.48 -3.36 -5.17
CA LEU A 67 -14.95 -1.98 -4.99
C LEU A 67 -13.85 -0.93 -5.19
N SER A 68 -12.57 -1.28 -5.03
CA SER A 68 -11.44 -0.39 -5.33
C SER A 68 -10.97 -0.48 -6.80
N HIS A 69 -11.56 -1.38 -7.62
CA HIS A 69 -11.13 -1.60 -9.00
C HIS A 69 -11.72 -0.56 -9.96
N PRO A 70 -10.89 0.11 -10.81
CA PRO A 70 -11.36 1.17 -11.71
C PRO A 70 -12.42 0.72 -12.73
N GLY A 71 -12.42 -0.55 -13.12
CA GLY A 71 -13.32 -1.14 -14.11
C GLY A 71 -14.79 -1.20 -13.68
N LEU A 72 -15.13 -0.90 -12.42
CA LEU A 72 -16.54 -0.81 -12.01
C LEU A 72 -17.25 0.42 -12.58
N GLY A 73 -16.52 1.50 -12.80
CA GLY A 73 -17.07 2.76 -13.28
C GLY A 73 -18.00 3.47 -12.28
N GLU A 74 -18.30 4.72 -12.56
CA GLU A 74 -19.03 5.64 -11.67
C GLU A 74 -20.39 5.11 -11.20
N LYS A 75 -21.17 4.52 -12.11
CA LYS A 75 -22.53 4.06 -11.81
C LYS A 75 -22.55 2.97 -10.73
N ARG A 76 -21.68 1.93 -10.87
CA ARG A 76 -21.62 0.82 -9.92
C ARG A 76 -21.06 1.28 -8.57
N ILE A 77 -20.08 2.17 -8.58
CA ILE A 77 -19.50 2.74 -7.34
C ILE A 77 -20.52 3.58 -6.58
N THR A 78 -21.31 4.40 -7.28
CA THR A 78 -22.40 5.17 -6.65
C THR A 78 -23.47 4.25 -6.05
N GLU A 79 -23.86 3.20 -6.77
CA GLU A 79 -24.82 2.21 -6.29
C GLU A 79 -24.30 1.45 -5.07
N ALA A 80 -23.05 0.98 -5.12
CA ALA A 80 -22.39 0.31 -4.01
C ALA A 80 -22.35 1.20 -2.77
N ALA A 81 -21.96 2.46 -2.89
CA ALA A 81 -21.94 3.41 -1.79
C ALA A 81 -23.32 3.55 -1.13
N ARG A 82 -24.38 3.72 -1.92
CA ARG A 82 -25.75 3.83 -1.41
C ARG A 82 -26.22 2.56 -0.67
N VAL A 83 -25.93 1.39 -1.24
CA VAL A 83 -26.28 0.09 -0.59
C VAL A 83 -25.55 -0.08 0.73
N ILE A 84 -24.24 0.21 0.75
CA ILE A 84 -23.41 0.11 1.95
C ILE A 84 -23.90 1.09 3.01
N VAL A 85 -24.15 2.35 2.64
CA VAL A 85 -24.68 3.38 3.54
C VAL A 85 -26.04 2.98 4.11
N SER A 86 -26.93 2.44 3.28
CA SER A 86 -28.22 1.91 3.75
C SER A 86 -28.05 0.78 4.75
N ALA A 87 -27.09 -0.15 4.51
CA ALA A 87 -26.79 -1.23 5.43
C ALA A 87 -26.20 -0.73 6.77
N ILE A 88 -25.42 0.37 6.75
CA ILE A 88 -24.91 1.03 7.96
C ILE A 88 -26.06 1.64 8.77
N MET A 89 -27.01 2.31 8.10
CA MET A 89 -28.12 3.01 8.75
C MET A 89 -29.15 2.06 9.36
N PHE A 90 -29.52 1.02 8.63
CA PHE A 90 -30.66 0.17 9.00
C PHE A 90 -30.26 -1.19 9.57
N GLY A 91 -28.99 -1.53 9.50
CA GLY A 91 -28.49 -2.86 9.89
C GLY A 91 -28.88 -3.94 8.87
N GLY A 92 -28.64 -5.19 9.22
CA GLY A 92 -29.06 -6.34 8.40
C GLY A 92 -27.96 -6.98 7.58
N ALA A 93 -26.75 -6.41 7.53
CA ALA A 93 -25.60 -7.05 6.92
C ALA A 93 -25.05 -8.18 7.80
N LYS A 94 -24.73 -9.33 7.22
CA LYS A 94 -24.09 -10.46 7.92
C LYS A 94 -22.68 -10.13 8.43
N ARG A 95 -22.01 -9.15 7.83
CA ARG A 95 -20.68 -8.63 8.19
C ARG A 95 -20.72 -7.10 8.24
N ASP A 96 -19.77 -6.49 8.94
CA ASP A 96 -19.69 -5.04 9.04
C ASP A 96 -19.52 -4.38 7.65
N PRO A 97 -20.52 -3.64 7.17
CA PRO A 97 -20.47 -3.02 5.84
C PRO A 97 -19.47 -1.86 5.75
N ARG A 98 -19.00 -1.36 6.91
CA ARG A 98 -18.10 -0.19 6.96
C ARG A 98 -16.77 -0.44 6.27
N MET A 99 -16.22 -1.66 6.39
CA MET A 99 -14.97 -2.02 5.69
C MET A 99 -15.09 -1.95 4.17
N ALA A 100 -16.28 -2.26 3.62
CA ALA A 100 -16.53 -2.14 2.18
C ALA A 100 -16.55 -0.68 1.72
N LEU A 101 -16.96 0.25 2.58
CA LEU A 101 -16.98 1.68 2.26
C LEU A 101 -15.56 2.25 2.07
N SER A 102 -14.56 1.78 2.82
CA SER A 102 -13.16 2.16 2.61
C SER A 102 -12.71 1.87 1.17
N ASN A 103 -13.03 0.67 0.66
CA ASN A 103 -12.65 0.29 -0.71
C ASN A 103 -13.37 1.14 -1.78
N VAL A 104 -14.58 1.63 -1.49
CA VAL A 104 -15.28 2.58 -2.37
C VAL A 104 -14.50 3.90 -2.47
N PHE A 105 -13.94 4.39 -1.35
CA PHE A 105 -13.14 5.62 -1.35
C PHE A 105 -11.77 5.47 -2.04
N ASP A 106 -11.24 4.25 -2.14
CA ASP A 106 -10.01 3.94 -2.88
C ASP A 106 -10.24 3.79 -4.40
N ASN A 107 -11.50 3.88 -4.86
CA ASN A 107 -11.83 3.73 -6.29
C ASN A 107 -11.61 5.03 -7.05
N PRO A 108 -10.83 5.03 -8.15
CA PRO A 108 -10.61 6.23 -8.97
C PRO A 108 -11.88 6.77 -9.68
N SER A 109 -12.94 5.93 -9.80
CA SER A 109 -14.24 6.34 -10.34
C SER A 109 -15.21 6.83 -9.25
N LEU A 110 -14.69 7.23 -8.09
CA LEU A 110 -15.49 7.75 -6.99
C LEU A 110 -16.26 9.01 -7.43
N THR A 111 -17.57 9.01 -7.21
CA THR A 111 -18.44 10.12 -7.60
C THR A 111 -18.79 11.03 -6.43
N ARG A 112 -19.13 12.28 -6.73
CA ARG A 112 -19.64 13.20 -5.71
C ARG A 112 -20.85 12.63 -4.98
N GLU A 113 -21.75 11.95 -5.68
CA GLU A 113 -22.95 11.36 -5.11
C GLU A 113 -22.63 10.23 -4.11
N ALA A 114 -21.59 9.43 -4.38
CA ALA A 114 -21.12 8.42 -3.44
C ALA A 114 -20.51 9.06 -2.17
N ILE A 115 -19.78 10.16 -2.34
CA ILE A 115 -19.24 10.95 -1.22
C ILE A 115 -20.40 11.53 -0.38
N ASP A 116 -21.39 12.17 -1.00
CA ASP A 116 -22.53 12.77 -0.30
C ASP A 116 -23.32 11.72 0.49
N ALA A 117 -23.51 10.53 -0.09
CA ALA A 117 -24.16 9.43 0.60
C ALA A 117 -23.40 9.03 1.88
N ALA A 118 -22.07 8.92 1.82
CA ALA A 118 -21.25 8.58 2.97
C ALA A 118 -21.20 9.70 4.01
N LEU A 119 -21.13 10.97 3.57
CA LEU A 119 -21.19 12.14 4.47
C LEU A 119 -22.50 12.19 5.27
N GLY A 120 -23.61 11.74 4.68
CA GLY A 120 -24.91 11.64 5.36
C GLY A 120 -24.90 10.71 6.59
N VAL A 121 -23.93 9.80 6.71
CA VAL A 121 -23.74 8.86 7.84
C VAL A 121 -22.41 9.03 8.55
N ALA A 122 -21.67 10.10 8.29
CA ALA A 122 -20.32 10.31 8.79
C ALA A 122 -20.18 10.17 10.31
N ASN A 123 -21.20 10.56 11.06
CA ASN A 123 -21.25 10.43 12.51
C ASN A 123 -21.41 8.97 13.03
N LEU A 124 -21.72 8.03 12.14
CA LEU A 124 -21.82 6.60 12.43
C LEU A 124 -20.57 5.83 11.94
N LEU A 125 -19.68 6.50 11.18
CA LEU A 125 -18.48 5.87 10.64
C LEU A 125 -17.38 5.81 11.69
N PRO A 126 -16.63 4.71 11.78
CA PRO A 126 -15.42 4.64 12.58
C PRO A 126 -14.33 5.57 12.03
N ASP A 127 -13.39 5.95 12.89
CA ASP A 127 -12.34 6.93 12.54
C ASP A 127 -11.46 6.48 11.38
N PHE A 128 -11.18 5.18 11.25
CA PHE A 128 -10.38 4.68 10.13
C PHE A 128 -11.04 4.87 8.75
N ILE A 129 -12.39 4.89 8.67
CA ILE A 129 -13.10 5.20 7.40
C ILE A 129 -12.98 6.69 7.09
N VAL A 130 -13.17 7.55 8.09
CA VAL A 130 -12.97 8.99 7.92
C VAL A 130 -11.52 9.30 7.55
N TYR A 131 -10.57 8.59 8.15
CA TYR A 131 -9.17 8.62 7.76
C TYR A 131 -8.99 8.32 6.26
N SER A 132 -9.57 7.22 5.76
CA SER A 132 -9.50 6.87 4.33
C SER A 132 -10.14 7.93 3.45
N MET A 133 -11.29 8.48 3.85
CA MET A 133 -11.95 9.58 3.13
C MET A 133 -11.06 10.81 3.00
N LEU A 134 -10.42 11.23 4.09
CA LEU A 134 -9.53 12.39 4.12
C LEU A 134 -8.25 12.15 3.30
N MET A 135 -7.65 10.96 3.41
CA MET A 135 -6.44 10.57 2.67
C MET A 135 -6.67 10.44 1.16
N GLY A 136 -7.88 10.07 0.74
CA GLY A 136 -8.23 9.92 -0.68
C GLY A 136 -8.27 11.23 -1.47
N GLY A 137 -8.23 12.39 -0.81
CA GLY A 137 -8.17 13.71 -1.45
C GLY A 137 -9.41 14.10 -2.28
N ALA A 138 -10.50 13.31 -2.20
CA ALA A 138 -11.73 13.53 -2.98
C ALA A 138 -12.72 14.47 -2.28
N LEU A 139 -12.46 14.83 -1.01
CA LEU A 139 -13.30 15.73 -0.23
C LEU A 139 -13.02 17.19 -0.58
N THR A 140 -14.08 17.99 -0.62
CA THR A 140 -13.94 19.46 -0.70
C THR A 140 -13.62 20.05 0.68
N GLY A 141 -13.11 21.28 0.71
CA GLY A 141 -12.88 21.99 1.97
C GLY A 141 -14.14 22.15 2.84
N ASP A 142 -15.32 22.29 2.21
CA ASP A 142 -16.59 22.35 2.91
C ASP A 142 -16.98 21.01 3.54
N ASP A 143 -16.69 19.88 2.86
CA ASP A 143 -16.89 18.54 3.42
C ASP A 143 -16.02 18.32 4.66
N VAL A 144 -14.72 18.67 4.56
CA VAL A 144 -13.78 18.56 5.67
C VAL A 144 -14.24 19.42 6.85
N ARG A 145 -14.73 20.65 6.59
CA ARG A 145 -15.28 21.51 7.62
C ARG A 145 -16.52 20.93 8.31
N ALA A 146 -17.43 20.36 7.51
CA ALA A 146 -18.63 19.71 8.05
C ALA A 146 -18.27 18.47 8.90
N LEU A 147 -17.33 17.63 8.43
CA LEU A 147 -16.82 16.50 9.17
C LEU A 147 -16.13 16.93 10.48
N TRP A 148 -15.32 17.99 10.42
CA TRP A 148 -14.66 18.56 11.60
C TRP A 148 -15.67 19.02 12.63
N GLY A 149 -16.66 19.83 12.25
CA GLY A 149 -17.72 20.28 13.16
C GLY A 149 -18.47 19.14 13.84
N SER A 150 -18.76 18.05 13.09
CA SER A 150 -19.48 16.90 13.66
C SER A 150 -18.64 16.06 14.62
N ARG A 151 -17.31 16.08 14.52
CA ARG A 151 -16.42 15.23 15.31
C ARG A 151 -15.72 15.95 16.45
N SER A 152 -15.35 17.21 16.28
CA SER A 152 -14.71 18.03 17.31
C SER A 152 -15.57 18.16 18.57
N GLU A 153 -16.90 18.06 18.43
CA GLU A 153 -17.83 18.07 19.57
C GLU A 153 -17.90 16.75 20.34
N LYS A 154 -17.52 15.61 19.73
CA LYS A 154 -17.77 14.25 20.25
C LYS A 154 -16.53 13.53 20.77
N HIS A 155 -15.36 13.87 20.27
CA HIS A 155 -14.13 13.14 20.56
C HIS A 155 -13.21 13.90 21.51
N SER A 156 -12.48 13.16 22.35
CA SER A 156 -11.41 13.73 23.17
C SER A 156 -10.28 14.26 22.27
N TYR A 157 -9.74 15.42 22.58
CA TYR A 157 -8.73 16.13 21.80
C TYR A 157 -7.50 15.31 21.37
N LEU A 158 -7.14 14.28 22.15
CA LEU A 158 -5.91 13.49 21.92
C LEU A 158 -5.93 12.62 20.65
N GLY A 159 -7.10 12.19 20.16
CA GLY A 159 -7.23 11.34 18.96
C GLY A 159 -7.35 12.14 17.66
N LEU A 160 -8.08 13.27 17.70
CA LEU A 160 -8.42 14.02 16.49
C LEU A 160 -7.22 14.59 15.73
N GLY A 161 -6.15 14.95 16.41
CA GLY A 161 -4.93 15.42 15.74
C GLY A 161 -4.39 14.37 14.77
N ARG A 162 -4.24 13.14 15.21
CA ARG A 162 -3.69 12.04 14.41
C ARG A 162 -4.70 11.43 13.45
N GLU A 163 -5.96 11.33 13.86
CA GLU A 163 -6.98 10.58 13.12
C GLU A 163 -7.75 11.47 12.14
N PHE A 164 -7.69 12.79 12.29
CA PHE A 164 -8.40 13.74 11.44
C PHE A 164 -7.48 14.83 10.86
N VAL A 165 -6.76 15.60 11.70
CA VAL A 165 -5.94 16.74 11.24
C VAL A 165 -4.85 16.29 10.28
N GLU A 166 -4.04 15.29 10.67
CA GLU A 166 -2.97 14.78 9.79
C GLU A 166 -3.48 14.20 8.46
N PRO A 167 -4.51 13.32 8.43
CA PRO A 167 -5.05 12.84 7.18
C PRO A 167 -5.59 13.95 6.28
N ALA A 168 -6.28 14.94 6.83
CA ALA A 168 -6.78 16.08 6.07
C ALA A 168 -5.66 16.93 5.45
N MET A 169 -4.58 17.14 6.22
CA MET A 169 -3.40 17.85 5.75
C MET A 169 -2.65 17.06 4.67
N ARG A 170 -2.43 15.76 4.88
CA ARG A 170 -1.74 14.87 3.93
C ARG A 170 -2.54 14.63 2.64
N GLY A 171 -3.85 14.52 2.75
CA GLY A 171 -4.75 14.40 1.60
C GLY A 171 -4.92 15.70 0.82
N GLY A 172 -4.39 16.82 1.33
CA GLY A 172 -4.48 18.12 0.68
C GLY A 172 -5.90 18.71 0.58
N CYS A 173 -6.84 18.18 1.39
CA CYS A 173 -8.24 18.58 1.37
C CYS A 173 -8.61 19.57 2.50
N ALA A 174 -7.68 19.86 3.43
CA ALA A 174 -7.90 20.83 4.51
C ALA A 174 -8.00 22.25 3.93
N PRO A 175 -9.10 23.00 4.18
CA PRO A 175 -9.21 24.38 3.73
C PRO A 175 -8.34 25.29 4.62
N ASP A 176 -7.73 26.35 4.04
CA ASP A 176 -6.82 27.27 4.72
C ASP A 176 -7.36 27.76 6.05
N SER A 177 -8.65 28.07 6.13
CA SER A 177 -9.29 28.55 7.35
C SER A 177 -9.34 27.51 8.49
N LEU A 178 -9.35 26.21 8.18
CA LEU A 178 -9.17 25.17 9.20
C LEU A 178 -7.69 24.98 9.55
N VAL A 179 -6.80 25.09 8.58
CA VAL A 179 -5.37 25.03 8.83
C VAL A 179 -4.96 26.14 9.80
N ASP A 180 -5.43 27.37 9.59
CA ASP A 180 -5.19 28.51 10.49
C ASP A 180 -5.78 28.27 11.89
N GLU A 181 -7.00 27.70 11.97
CA GLU A 181 -7.64 27.32 13.24
C GLU A 181 -6.80 26.29 13.99
N TRP A 182 -6.34 25.24 13.29
CA TRP A 182 -5.54 24.17 13.89
C TRP A 182 -4.16 24.65 14.31
N LEU A 183 -3.50 25.48 13.50
CA LEU A 183 -2.20 26.09 13.85
C LEU A 183 -2.31 27.04 15.06
N GLY A 184 -3.46 27.67 15.25
CA GLY A 184 -3.75 28.51 16.43
C GLY A 184 -4.12 27.72 17.69
N SER A 185 -4.36 26.42 17.60
CA SER A 185 -4.73 25.56 18.73
C SER A 185 -3.52 24.87 19.34
N SER A 186 -3.37 24.92 20.66
CA SER A 186 -2.33 24.17 21.37
C SER A 186 -2.40 22.67 21.14
N ASP A 187 -3.61 22.13 20.91
CA ASP A 187 -3.85 20.70 20.78
C ASP A 187 -3.55 20.16 19.38
N TYR A 188 -3.78 20.97 18.34
CA TYR A 188 -3.70 20.54 16.94
C TYR A 188 -2.51 21.12 16.19
N ALA A 189 -1.90 22.20 16.68
CA ALA A 189 -0.79 22.86 16.01
C ALA A 189 0.35 21.90 15.61
N PRO A 190 0.79 20.95 16.43
CA PRO A 190 1.86 20.03 16.04
C PRO A 190 1.49 19.13 14.85
N HIS A 191 0.25 18.69 14.80
CA HIS A 191 -0.26 17.83 13.74
C HIS A 191 -0.46 18.59 12.42
N ALA A 192 -0.99 19.81 12.50
CA ALA A 192 -1.12 20.69 11.33
C ALA A 192 0.25 21.16 10.83
N ALA A 193 1.12 21.61 11.74
CA ALA A 193 2.46 22.11 11.40
C ALA A 193 3.34 21.04 10.73
N ALA A 194 3.15 19.77 11.03
CA ALA A 194 3.91 18.69 10.40
C ALA A 194 3.79 18.66 8.86
N TYR A 195 2.69 19.20 8.30
CA TYR A 195 2.39 19.14 6.87
C TYR A 195 2.01 20.50 6.27
N ALA A 196 1.92 21.56 7.06
CA ALA A 196 1.58 22.88 6.56
C ALA A 196 2.69 23.45 5.67
N THR A 197 2.31 24.01 4.52
CA THR A 197 3.25 24.59 3.55
C THR A 197 3.40 26.10 3.71
N ASN A 198 2.54 26.76 4.50
CA ASN A 198 2.49 28.19 4.71
C ASN A 198 3.10 28.62 6.07
N VAL A 199 3.91 27.77 6.68
CA VAL A 199 4.61 28.04 7.95
C VAL A 199 6.09 28.31 7.71
N SER A 200 6.71 29.14 8.55
CA SER A 200 8.16 29.33 8.54
C SER A 200 8.89 28.31 9.41
N GLU A 201 10.20 28.12 9.17
CA GLU A 201 11.05 27.27 10.03
C GLU A 201 10.97 27.74 11.51
N ASP A 202 10.96 29.04 11.76
CA ASP A 202 10.85 29.60 13.11
C ASP A 202 9.51 29.28 13.79
N ASP A 203 8.39 29.26 13.00
CA ASP A 203 7.08 28.88 13.51
C ASP A 203 7.03 27.41 13.89
N VAL A 204 7.59 26.54 13.04
CA VAL A 204 7.69 25.10 13.31
C VAL A 204 8.52 24.86 14.57
N LEU A 205 9.71 25.44 14.67
CA LEU A 205 10.56 25.29 15.85
C LEU A 205 9.92 25.86 17.13
N ARG A 206 9.16 26.95 17.04
CA ARG A 206 8.39 27.46 18.18
C ARG A 206 7.35 26.43 18.66
N ILE A 207 6.66 25.75 17.77
CA ILE A 207 5.72 24.67 18.13
C ILE A 207 6.47 23.48 18.75
N VAL A 208 7.60 23.07 18.18
CA VAL A 208 8.46 22.00 18.71
C VAL A 208 8.88 22.24 20.14
N TYR A 209 9.18 23.50 20.49
CA TYR A 209 9.61 23.89 21.84
C TYR A 209 8.46 24.29 22.77
N SER A 210 7.21 24.20 22.32
CA SER A 210 6.04 24.37 23.16
C SER A 210 5.91 23.18 24.11
N SER A 211 6.02 23.41 25.41
CA SER A 211 6.10 22.33 26.42
C SER A 211 4.77 21.66 26.76
N ASP A 212 3.65 22.25 26.34
CA ASP A 212 2.32 21.87 26.86
C ASP A 212 1.62 20.75 26.07
N ASN A 213 2.08 20.45 24.85
CA ASN A 213 1.51 19.43 24.00
C ASN A 213 2.43 18.19 23.89
N PRO A 214 1.97 17.00 24.27
CA PRO A 214 2.78 15.77 24.21
C PRO A 214 3.20 15.38 22.77
N TRP A 215 2.58 15.98 21.75
CA TRP A 215 2.85 15.71 20.33
C TRP A 215 3.65 16.83 19.64
N HIS A 216 4.15 17.82 20.38
CA HIS A 216 4.85 19.00 19.82
C HIS A 216 6.00 18.64 18.88
N GLU A 217 6.69 17.53 19.13
CA GLU A 217 7.80 17.05 18.31
C GLU A 217 7.39 16.56 16.90
N ARG A 218 6.08 16.31 16.66
CA ARG A 218 5.60 15.92 15.32
C ARG A 218 5.84 16.99 14.27
N ALA A 219 5.88 18.26 14.68
CA ALA A 219 6.19 19.36 13.78
C ALA A 219 7.58 19.23 13.13
N LEU A 220 8.50 18.43 13.72
CA LEU A 220 9.81 18.11 13.11
C LEU A 220 9.71 17.35 11.78
N MET A 221 8.55 16.82 11.43
CA MET A 221 8.32 16.21 10.11
C MET A 221 8.13 17.24 8.99
N ASN A 222 7.97 18.53 9.30
CA ASN A 222 7.72 19.53 8.28
C ASN A 222 8.95 19.74 7.37
N PRO A 223 8.79 19.62 6.03
CA PRO A 223 9.90 19.76 5.08
C PRO A 223 10.46 21.19 4.96
N VAL A 224 9.85 22.19 5.60
CA VAL A 224 10.40 23.58 5.67
C VAL A 224 11.67 23.64 6.51
N LEU A 225 11.88 22.68 7.41
CA LEU A 225 13.07 22.64 8.25
C LEU A 225 14.33 22.43 7.41
N SER A 226 15.30 23.29 7.64
CA SER A 226 16.61 23.18 6.99
C SER A 226 17.39 21.95 7.50
N SER A 227 18.32 21.45 6.68
CA SER A 227 19.24 20.38 7.11
C SER A 227 20.01 20.76 8.38
N GLU A 228 20.35 22.06 8.56
CA GLU A 228 21.07 22.53 9.74
C GLU A 228 20.21 22.42 11.00
N ALA A 229 18.94 22.86 10.92
CA ALA A 229 17.96 22.70 12.00
C ALA A 229 17.79 21.23 12.37
N LEU A 230 17.58 20.35 11.38
CA LEU A 230 17.43 18.90 11.61
C LEU A 230 18.69 18.28 12.26
N TRP A 231 19.90 18.67 11.83
CA TRP A 231 21.14 18.23 12.48
C TRP A 231 21.24 18.70 13.93
N SER A 232 20.78 19.94 14.22
CA SER A 232 20.74 20.48 15.58
C SER A 232 19.78 19.66 16.44
N GLU A 233 18.57 19.39 15.93
CA GLU A 233 17.56 18.61 16.62
C GLU A 233 18.01 17.17 16.88
N MET A 234 18.63 16.52 15.90
CA MET A 234 19.21 15.20 16.07
C MET A 234 20.21 15.16 17.23
N ARG A 235 21.15 16.13 17.28
CA ARG A 235 22.18 16.19 18.33
C ARG A 235 21.59 16.43 19.72
N GLN A 236 20.56 17.28 19.83
CA GLN A 236 19.90 17.58 21.09
C GLN A 236 19.11 16.41 21.63
N ARG A 237 18.58 15.55 20.76
CA ARG A 237 17.67 14.45 21.10
C ARG A 237 18.39 13.10 21.23
N ARG A 238 19.68 13.03 20.99
CA ARG A 238 20.47 11.81 21.23
C ARG A 238 20.22 11.26 22.62
N GLY A 239 19.82 9.99 22.70
CA GLY A 239 19.55 9.31 23.95
C GLY A 239 18.28 9.74 24.70
N LEU A 240 17.54 10.73 24.22
CA LEU A 240 16.37 11.28 24.93
C LEU A 240 15.02 10.67 24.47
N GLY A 241 14.94 10.01 23.30
CA GLY A 241 13.75 9.25 22.91
C GLY A 241 13.03 9.73 21.67
N ASP A 242 11.70 9.95 21.77
CA ASP A 242 10.74 9.90 20.66
C ASP A 242 10.92 10.93 19.54
N GLY A 243 11.46 12.11 19.83
CA GLY A 243 11.67 13.18 18.82
C GLY A 243 12.56 12.78 17.65
N LEU A 244 13.49 11.82 17.83
CA LEU A 244 14.34 11.32 16.75
C LEU A 244 13.55 10.64 15.62
N THR A 245 12.45 10.00 15.95
CA THR A 245 11.54 9.39 14.96
C THR A 245 11.07 10.43 13.95
N TYR A 246 10.68 11.61 14.40
CA TYR A 246 10.18 12.66 13.52
C TYR A 246 11.30 13.38 12.75
N VAL A 247 12.47 13.58 13.36
CA VAL A 247 13.66 14.11 12.68
C VAL A 247 14.06 13.22 11.50
N PHE A 248 14.14 11.90 11.72
CA PHE A 248 14.53 10.97 10.67
C PHE A 248 13.41 10.63 9.67
N SER A 249 12.15 10.91 10.01
CA SER A 249 11.03 10.81 9.07
C SER A 249 10.88 12.03 8.16
N ASN A 250 11.63 13.13 8.44
CA ASN A 250 11.55 14.33 7.63
C ASN A 250 12.12 14.11 6.23
N GLU A 251 11.36 14.47 5.20
CA GLU A 251 11.76 14.30 3.80
C GLU A 251 12.95 15.20 3.38
N SER A 252 13.20 16.30 4.13
CA SER A 252 14.36 17.17 3.95
C SER A 252 15.61 16.67 4.68
N ALA A 253 15.55 15.53 5.35
CA ALA A 253 16.69 14.93 6.04
C ALA A 253 17.81 14.60 5.04
N HIS A 254 19.01 15.12 5.28
CA HIS A 254 20.14 14.83 4.40
C HIS A 254 20.66 13.41 4.61
N HIS A 255 21.08 12.73 3.54
CA HIS A 255 21.55 11.33 3.59
C HIS A 255 22.68 11.11 4.62
N SER A 256 23.62 12.06 4.76
CA SER A 256 24.70 11.95 5.75
C SER A 256 24.21 11.97 7.20
N MET A 257 23.07 12.65 7.48
CA MET A 257 22.44 12.63 8.79
C MET A 257 21.83 11.27 9.08
N LEU A 258 21.18 10.65 8.09
CA LEU A 258 20.61 9.31 8.23
C LEU A 258 21.70 8.25 8.43
N GLU A 259 22.83 8.36 7.72
CA GLU A 259 24.00 7.48 7.92
C GLU A 259 24.60 7.64 9.33
N ALA A 260 24.77 8.89 9.78
CA ALA A 260 25.27 9.14 11.13
C ALA A 260 24.31 8.60 12.21
N GLY A 261 22.99 8.81 12.03
CA GLY A 261 21.98 8.27 12.94
C GLY A 261 21.93 6.74 12.95
N ALA A 262 22.12 6.10 11.80
CA ALA A 262 22.18 4.63 11.69
C ALA A 262 23.40 4.04 12.44
N CYS A 263 24.53 4.75 12.43
CA CYS A 263 25.74 4.33 13.12
C CYS A 263 25.72 4.62 14.65
N ASP A 264 24.80 5.44 15.13
CA ASP A 264 24.75 5.90 16.51
C ASP A 264 23.72 5.13 17.34
N SER A 265 24.18 4.35 18.31
CA SER A 265 23.31 3.57 19.20
C SER A 265 22.38 4.44 20.07
N GLU A 266 22.73 5.72 20.31
CA GLU A 266 21.86 6.67 21.02
C GLU A 266 20.69 7.16 20.15
N CYS A 267 20.77 6.94 18.83
CA CYS A 267 19.69 7.21 17.86
C CYS A 267 18.76 6.02 17.60
N LYS A 268 18.88 4.94 18.35
CA LYS A 268 18.19 3.65 18.13
C LYS A 268 16.65 3.80 17.97
N LEU A 269 16.03 4.69 18.72
CA LEU A 269 14.58 4.90 18.65
C LEU A 269 14.12 5.50 17.30
N GLY A 270 15.00 6.13 16.55
CA GLY A 270 14.75 6.65 15.21
C GLY A 270 15.13 5.70 14.06
N TRP A 271 15.68 4.53 14.32
CA TRP A 271 16.19 3.63 13.28
C TRP A 271 15.10 3.11 12.32
N GLU A 272 13.89 2.87 12.83
CA GLU A 272 12.74 2.50 11.98
C GLU A 272 12.41 3.64 10.98
N SER A 273 12.47 4.88 11.44
CA SER A 273 12.25 6.05 10.58
C SER A 273 13.35 6.24 9.54
N ILE A 274 14.62 5.96 9.91
CA ILE A 274 15.72 5.94 8.92
C ILE A 274 15.46 4.86 7.87
N ALA A 275 15.07 3.64 8.29
CA ALA A 275 14.77 2.54 7.38
C ALA A 275 13.58 2.86 6.43
N GLY A 276 12.59 3.62 6.91
CA GLY A 276 11.43 4.07 6.13
C GLY A 276 11.69 5.31 5.26
N ASN A 277 12.75 6.08 5.52
CA ASN A 277 12.99 7.34 4.82
C ASN A 277 13.46 7.10 3.36
N PRO A 278 12.77 7.67 2.34
CA PRO A 278 13.08 7.41 0.93
C PRO A 278 14.47 7.87 0.48
N VAL A 279 15.12 8.78 1.21
CA VAL A 279 16.48 9.25 0.91
C VAL A 279 17.57 8.47 1.69
N ALA A 280 17.20 7.42 2.43
CA ALA A 280 18.16 6.56 3.10
C ALA A 280 19.09 5.86 2.10
N THR A 281 20.39 5.86 2.41
CA THR A 281 21.42 5.29 1.53
C THR A 281 21.63 3.80 1.78
N ARG A 282 22.32 3.15 0.82
CA ARG A 282 22.78 1.77 0.99
C ARG A 282 23.58 1.59 2.29
N ALA A 283 24.47 2.52 2.62
CA ALA A 283 25.30 2.46 3.84
C ALA A 283 24.45 2.49 5.12
N ALA A 284 23.39 3.33 5.15
CA ALA A 284 22.45 3.36 6.27
C ALA A 284 21.74 2.00 6.43
N PHE A 285 21.21 1.41 5.34
CA PHE A 285 20.56 0.10 5.39
C PHE A 285 21.51 -1.03 5.81
N GLU A 286 22.74 -1.05 5.28
CA GLU A 286 23.74 -2.04 5.67
C GLU A 286 24.03 -1.97 7.16
N THR A 287 24.19 -0.77 7.70
CA THR A 287 24.40 -0.56 9.13
C THR A 287 23.20 -1.04 9.95
N LEU A 288 21.99 -0.61 9.61
CA LEU A 288 20.78 -0.97 10.35
C LEU A 288 20.48 -2.46 10.34
N LEU A 289 20.62 -3.13 9.19
CA LEU A 289 20.21 -4.51 9.01
C LEU A 289 21.29 -5.52 9.44
N PHE A 290 22.57 -5.21 9.24
CA PHE A 290 23.63 -6.20 9.42
C PHE A 290 24.54 -5.96 10.62
N THR A 291 24.50 -4.75 11.25
CA THR A 291 25.30 -4.45 12.43
C THR A 291 24.43 -4.33 13.69
N GLY A 292 24.40 -5.34 14.51
CA GLY A 292 24.17 -5.24 15.97
C GLY A 292 22.78 -4.86 16.52
N SER A 293 21.70 -4.70 15.72
CA SER A 293 20.36 -4.39 16.24
C SER A 293 19.63 -5.62 16.78
N ASN A 294 18.93 -5.48 17.92
CA ASN A 294 18.07 -6.53 18.48
C ASN A 294 16.67 -6.59 17.85
N ASP A 295 16.22 -5.53 17.16
CA ASP A 295 14.86 -5.42 16.58
C ASP A 295 14.89 -5.46 15.05
N LYS A 296 15.58 -6.48 14.51
CA LYS A 296 15.79 -6.61 13.05
C LYS A 296 14.50 -6.83 12.27
N LEU A 297 13.45 -7.42 12.87
CA LEU A 297 12.21 -7.71 12.17
C LEU A 297 11.48 -6.43 11.75
N ARG A 298 11.39 -5.44 12.64
CA ARG A 298 10.76 -4.15 12.33
C ARG A 298 11.56 -3.36 11.31
N LEU A 299 12.88 -3.33 11.47
CA LEU A 299 13.76 -2.67 10.50
C LEU A 299 13.64 -3.28 9.11
N LEU A 300 13.54 -4.62 9.00
CA LEU A 300 13.29 -5.31 7.74
C LEU A 300 11.93 -4.94 7.14
N GLN A 301 10.87 -4.85 7.96
CA GLN A 301 9.53 -4.47 7.50
C GLN A 301 9.48 -3.05 6.95
N GLU A 302 10.09 -2.09 7.65
CA GLU A 302 10.16 -0.71 7.18
C GLU A 302 11.04 -0.56 5.94
N SER A 303 12.21 -1.24 5.93
CA SER A 303 13.08 -1.27 4.73
C SER A 303 12.39 -1.89 3.52
N ALA A 304 11.57 -2.93 3.71
CA ALA A 304 10.87 -3.60 2.62
C ALA A 304 9.79 -2.71 1.96
N ARG A 305 9.23 -1.78 2.73
CA ARG A 305 8.26 -0.77 2.26
C ARG A 305 8.93 0.43 1.58
N ASN A 306 10.21 0.65 1.85
CA ASN A 306 10.95 1.79 1.35
C ASN A 306 11.22 1.67 -0.16
N PRO A 307 10.71 2.60 -1.00
CA PRO A 307 10.93 2.56 -2.44
C PRO A 307 12.40 2.80 -2.83
N GLY A 308 13.18 3.47 -1.96
CA GLY A 308 14.61 3.73 -2.14
C GLY A 308 15.52 2.57 -1.75
N PHE A 309 14.99 1.44 -1.25
CA PHE A 309 15.82 0.32 -0.85
C PHE A 309 16.59 -0.28 -2.04
N PRO A 310 17.93 -0.45 -1.95
CA PRO A 310 18.72 -0.94 -3.07
C PRO A 310 18.41 -2.39 -3.44
N PRO A 311 17.99 -2.71 -4.70
CA PRO A 311 17.66 -4.08 -5.09
C PRO A 311 18.78 -5.10 -4.86
N GLY A 312 20.05 -4.69 -5.07
CA GLY A 312 21.20 -5.56 -4.84
C GLY A 312 21.37 -5.98 -3.38
N LEU A 313 20.87 -5.18 -2.41
CA LEU A 313 20.95 -5.48 -1.00
C LEU A 313 19.92 -6.55 -0.57
N VAL A 314 18.90 -6.82 -1.39
CA VAL A 314 17.91 -7.88 -1.11
C VAL A 314 18.57 -9.26 -1.13
N TRP A 315 19.62 -9.46 -1.93
CA TRP A 315 20.42 -10.68 -1.89
C TRP A 315 21.12 -10.88 -0.53
N ASP A 316 21.66 -9.81 0.05
CA ASP A 316 22.28 -9.87 1.38
C ASP A 316 21.22 -10.17 2.45
N VAL A 317 20.02 -9.59 2.33
CA VAL A 317 18.86 -9.93 3.18
C VAL A 317 18.50 -11.40 3.04
N TYR A 318 18.47 -11.94 1.83
CA TYR A 318 18.18 -13.35 1.56
C TYR A 318 19.20 -14.29 2.23
N HIS A 319 20.49 -13.99 2.09
CA HIS A 319 21.55 -14.80 2.66
C HIS A 319 21.58 -14.77 4.20
N VAL A 320 21.21 -13.64 4.81
CA VAL A 320 21.29 -13.47 6.27
C VAL A 320 19.98 -13.86 6.96
N PHE A 321 18.83 -13.48 6.38
CA PHE A 321 17.52 -13.61 7.03
C PHE A 321 16.60 -14.64 6.34
N GLY A 322 16.97 -15.15 5.18
CA GLY A 322 16.23 -16.15 4.44
C GLY A 322 15.19 -15.60 3.47
N ALA A 323 14.48 -16.52 2.81
CA ALA A 323 13.56 -16.22 1.71
C ALA A 323 12.35 -15.39 2.12
N GLY A 324 11.73 -15.67 3.27
CA GLY A 324 10.53 -14.96 3.71
C GLY A 324 10.72 -13.45 3.80
N PRO A 325 11.69 -12.96 4.59
CA PRO A 325 12.00 -11.53 4.64
C PRO A 325 12.38 -10.93 3.28
N ALA A 326 13.20 -11.63 2.48
CA ALA A 326 13.64 -11.13 1.17
C ALA A 326 12.48 -10.94 0.18
N LEU A 327 11.48 -11.83 0.19
CA LEU A 327 10.30 -11.72 -0.67
C LEU A 327 9.31 -10.61 -0.25
N ASN A 328 9.45 -10.01 0.92
CA ASN A 328 8.66 -8.85 1.31
C ASN A 328 9.11 -7.56 0.60
N PHE A 329 10.32 -7.54 0.03
CA PHE A 329 10.83 -6.39 -0.70
C PHE A 329 10.20 -6.33 -2.10
N ARG A 330 9.40 -5.30 -2.36
CA ARG A 330 8.73 -5.11 -3.66
C ARG A 330 9.69 -5.03 -4.85
N ASN A 331 10.92 -4.61 -4.62
CA ASN A 331 11.98 -4.48 -5.61
C ASN A 331 12.98 -5.66 -5.60
N ALA A 332 12.63 -6.80 -4.96
CA ALA A 332 13.47 -8.00 -5.02
C ALA A 332 13.75 -8.37 -6.49
N PRO A 333 15.02 -8.62 -6.85
CA PRO A 333 15.39 -8.98 -8.20
C PRO A 333 14.70 -10.27 -8.69
N SER A 334 14.35 -10.35 -9.97
CA SER A 334 13.65 -11.50 -10.55
C SER A 334 14.46 -12.79 -10.49
N ASP A 335 15.79 -12.69 -10.55
CA ASP A 335 16.71 -13.83 -10.40
C ASP A 335 16.71 -14.36 -8.96
N LEU A 336 16.62 -13.49 -7.94
CA LEU A 336 16.43 -13.91 -6.55
C LEU A 336 15.08 -14.61 -6.37
N VAL A 337 14.00 -14.06 -6.94
CA VAL A 337 12.68 -14.68 -6.87
C VAL A 337 12.71 -16.07 -7.53
N ARG A 338 13.44 -16.22 -8.63
CA ARG A 338 13.68 -17.51 -9.32
C ARG A 338 14.47 -18.48 -8.45
N ASP A 339 15.53 -18.03 -7.79
CA ASP A 339 16.37 -18.86 -6.91
C ASP A 339 15.54 -19.41 -5.73
N VAL A 340 14.75 -18.53 -5.10
CA VAL A 340 13.83 -18.93 -4.02
C VAL A 340 12.80 -19.95 -4.53
N ALA A 341 12.23 -19.75 -5.73
CA ALA A 341 11.28 -20.68 -6.32
C ALA A 341 11.91 -22.06 -6.56
N GLY A 342 13.13 -22.13 -7.11
CA GLY A 342 13.87 -23.36 -7.35
C GLY A 342 14.12 -24.15 -6.06
N PHE A 343 14.52 -23.45 -5.00
CA PHE A 343 14.75 -24.06 -3.70
C PHE A 343 13.48 -24.73 -3.11
N TYR A 344 12.30 -24.15 -3.33
CA TYR A 344 11.03 -24.69 -2.81
C TYR A 344 10.43 -25.76 -3.72
N ALA A 345 10.63 -25.70 -5.04
CA ALA A 345 10.19 -26.72 -5.98
C ALA A 345 10.84 -28.08 -5.71
N ASP A 346 12.13 -28.09 -5.38
CA ASP A 346 12.89 -29.32 -5.11
C ASP A 346 12.54 -30.01 -3.78
N ARG A 347 11.98 -29.30 -2.83
CA ARG A 347 11.88 -29.83 -1.45
C ARG A 347 10.52 -30.36 -1.02
N ARG A 348 9.46 -30.36 -1.82
CA ARG A 348 8.10 -30.87 -1.48
C ARG A 348 7.67 -30.59 -0.02
N LEU A 349 8.12 -29.49 0.59
CA LEU A 349 7.96 -29.23 2.00
C LEU A 349 6.57 -28.69 2.31
N SER A 350 5.86 -29.31 3.23
CA SER A 350 4.57 -28.91 3.78
C SER A 350 4.54 -27.48 4.38
N THR A 351 5.73 -26.92 4.67
CA THR A 351 5.94 -25.53 5.14
C THR A 351 6.07 -24.53 3.99
N GLY A 352 6.13 -24.99 2.74
CA GLY A 352 6.40 -24.17 1.56
C GLY A 352 5.19 -23.43 0.97
N TYR A 353 3.95 -23.72 1.42
CA TYR A 353 2.76 -23.13 0.81
C TYR A 353 2.77 -21.60 0.88
N SER A 354 2.99 -21.03 2.05
CA SER A 354 3.00 -19.56 2.23
C SER A 354 4.13 -18.88 1.46
N THR A 355 5.32 -19.50 1.40
CA THR A 355 6.46 -18.94 0.66
C THR A 355 6.27 -19.12 -0.85
N GLY A 356 5.75 -20.26 -1.29
CA GLY A 356 5.37 -20.49 -2.69
C GLY A 356 4.34 -19.47 -3.18
N MET A 357 3.34 -19.14 -2.37
CA MET A 357 2.37 -18.10 -2.65
C MET A 357 3.02 -16.71 -2.71
N ASN A 358 3.93 -16.37 -1.80
CA ASN A 358 4.65 -15.10 -1.85
C ASN A 358 5.52 -14.98 -3.11
N VAL A 359 6.16 -16.06 -3.56
CA VAL A 359 6.87 -16.10 -4.84
C VAL A 359 5.93 -15.83 -6.01
N LEU A 360 4.80 -16.55 -6.06
CA LEU A 360 3.83 -16.44 -7.16
C LEU A 360 3.23 -15.04 -7.30
N PHE A 361 2.89 -14.40 -6.17
CA PHE A 361 2.33 -13.06 -6.17
C PHE A 361 3.39 -11.96 -6.17
N HIS A 362 4.68 -12.31 -6.13
CA HIS A 362 5.72 -11.31 -6.19
C HIS A 362 5.71 -10.62 -7.57
N ARG A 363 5.67 -9.27 -7.58
CA ARG A 363 5.56 -8.47 -8.82
C ARG A 363 6.67 -8.77 -9.84
N ASN A 364 7.86 -9.15 -9.39
CA ASN A 364 9.01 -9.47 -10.20
C ASN A 364 9.18 -10.99 -10.41
N CYS A 365 8.15 -11.81 -10.11
CA CYS A 365 8.20 -13.23 -10.38
C CYS A 365 8.25 -13.48 -11.90
N PRO A 366 9.26 -14.21 -12.42
CA PRO A 366 9.33 -14.54 -13.83
C PRO A 366 8.13 -15.38 -14.29
N ALA A 367 7.67 -15.15 -15.53
CA ALA A 367 6.48 -15.81 -16.08
C ALA A 367 6.61 -17.35 -16.12
N ASP A 368 7.79 -17.86 -16.49
CA ASP A 368 8.09 -19.30 -16.50
C ASP A 368 8.03 -19.92 -15.08
N VAL A 369 8.49 -19.17 -14.07
CA VAL A 369 8.40 -19.60 -12.66
C VAL A 369 6.93 -19.67 -12.22
N ARG A 370 6.13 -18.65 -12.56
CA ARG A 370 4.69 -18.64 -12.26
C ARG A 370 3.97 -19.80 -12.92
N SER A 371 4.23 -20.04 -14.21
CA SER A 371 3.66 -21.14 -14.96
C SER A 371 3.96 -22.50 -14.31
N HIS A 372 5.21 -22.73 -13.95
CA HIS A 372 5.64 -23.98 -13.31
C HIS A 372 4.97 -24.20 -11.95
N LEU A 373 4.90 -23.18 -11.12
CA LEU A 373 4.29 -23.28 -9.79
C LEU A 373 2.75 -23.35 -9.86
N ALA A 374 2.13 -22.59 -10.78
CA ALA A 374 0.68 -22.60 -10.96
C ALA A 374 0.16 -23.94 -11.49
N TRP A 375 0.96 -24.68 -12.27
CA TRP A 375 0.61 -26.02 -12.73
C TRP A 375 0.23 -26.98 -11.60
N ASN A 376 0.83 -26.84 -10.44
CA ASN A 376 0.55 -27.67 -9.27
C ASN A 376 -0.73 -27.25 -8.51
N TYR A 377 -1.30 -26.08 -8.81
CA TYR A 377 -2.45 -25.52 -8.11
C TYR A 377 -3.42 -24.89 -9.11
N VAL A 378 -4.54 -25.54 -9.40
CA VAL A 378 -5.56 -25.06 -10.36
C VAL A 378 -6.05 -23.65 -10.03
N SER A 379 -6.18 -23.32 -8.76
CA SER A 379 -6.57 -21.98 -8.27
C SER A 379 -5.59 -20.86 -8.66
N LEU A 380 -4.37 -21.20 -9.10
CA LEU A 380 -3.34 -20.26 -9.52
C LEU A 380 -3.23 -20.10 -11.04
N TRP A 381 -4.02 -20.83 -11.83
CA TRP A 381 -4.06 -20.69 -13.29
C TRP A 381 -4.34 -19.26 -13.78
N PRO A 382 -5.16 -18.44 -13.09
CA PRO A 382 -5.32 -17.04 -13.46
C PRO A 382 -4.00 -16.25 -13.56
N LEU A 383 -2.98 -16.58 -12.73
CA LEU A 383 -1.65 -15.95 -12.83
C LEU A 383 -0.95 -16.24 -14.16
N VAL A 384 -1.11 -17.49 -14.65
CA VAL A 384 -0.53 -17.89 -15.95
C VAL A 384 -1.25 -17.20 -17.10
N ALA A 385 -2.58 -17.07 -17.00
CA ALA A 385 -3.37 -16.34 -17.98
C ALA A 385 -2.97 -14.85 -18.03
N ASP A 386 -2.77 -14.22 -16.87
CA ASP A 386 -2.31 -12.83 -16.76
C ASP A 386 -0.91 -12.65 -17.39
N ASP A 387 0.03 -13.56 -17.14
CA ASP A 387 1.36 -13.50 -17.74
C ASP A 387 1.32 -13.70 -19.27
N ALA A 388 0.49 -14.62 -19.74
CA ALA A 388 0.28 -14.82 -21.17
C ALA A 388 -0.32 -13.58 -21.84
N TYR A 389 -1.28 -12.92 -21.20
CA TYR A 389 -1.89 -11.66 -21.63
C TYR A 389 -0.86 -10.53 -21.69
N ARG A 390 -0.12 -10.29 -20.60
CA ARG A 390 0.91 -9.25 -20.53
C ARG A 390 2.04 -9.45 -21.53
N GLY A 391 2.56 -10.65 -21.63
CA GLY A 391 3.63 -10.98 -22.58
C GLY A 391 3.23 -10.74 -24.04
N ARG A 392 1.94 -10.74 -24.36
CA ARG A 392 1.40 -10.45 -25.68
C ARG A 392 1.26 -8.94 -25.91
N HIS A 393 0.86 -8.16 -24.91
CA HIS A 393 0.85 -6.70 -24.98
C HIS A 393 2.27 -6.13 -25.13
N GLU A 394 3.23 -6.66 -24.37
CA GLU A 394 4.65 -6.29 -24.51
C GLU A 394 5.19 -6.64 -25.89
N LYS A 395 4.82 -7.79 -26.46
CA LYS A 395 5.18 -8.17 -27.84
C LYS A 395 4.52 -7.29 -28.88
N LYS A 396 3.30 -6.80 -28.66
CA LYS A 396 2.63 -5.88 -29.57
C LYS A 396 3.28 -4.49 -29.53
N ALA A 397 3.71 -4.06 -28.35
CA ALA A 397 4.50 -2.84 -28.17
C ALA A 397 5.91 -2.97 -28.79
N ALA A 398 6.55 -4.15 -28.69
CA ALA A 398 7.86 -4.43 -29.29
C ALA A 398 7.79 -4.68 -30.82
N LYS A 399 6.68 -5.20 -31.36
CA LYS A 399 6.49 -5.35 -32.81
C LYS A 399 6.26 -4.04 -33.55
N SER A 400 5.91 -2.98 -32.85
CA SER A 400 6.04 -1.62 -33.38
C SER A 400 7.50 -1.14 -33.42
N GLY A 401 8.48 -1.95 -32.97
CA GLY A 401 9.90 -1.63 -32.87
C GLY A 401 10.88 -2.82 -32.79
N GLY A 402 10.63 -3.99 -33.42
CA GLY A 402 11.65 -5.05 -33.64
C GLY A 402 11.47 -6.37 -32.87
N ASP A 403 11.63 -7.43 -33.58
CA ASP A 403 11.75 -8.88 -33.37
C ASP A 403 11.35 -9.56 -32.05
N GLY A 404 10.40 -10.49 -32.16
CA GLY A 404 9.79 -11.22 -31.09
C GLY A 404 10.43 -12.56 -30.69
N VAL A 405 10.28 -12.95 -29.44
CA VAL A 405 10.61 -14.27 -28.90
C VAL A 405 9.37 -15.17 -28.91
N ASP A 406 9.52 -16.40 -29.41
CA ASP A 406 8.48 -17.43 -29.53
C ASP A 406 8.13 -18.02 -28.16
N VAL A 407 6.87 -17.97 -27.77
CA VAL A 407 6.36 -18.49 -26.49
C VAL A 407 6.16 -20.00 -26.50
N SER A 408 6.17 -20.66 -27.69
CA SER A 408 6.01 -22.12 -27.81
C SER A 408 7.22 -22.89 -27.24
N SER A 409 8.36 -22.19 -27.02
CA SER A 409 9.56 -22.77 -26.42
C SER A 409 9.50 -22.90 -24.87
N LEU A 410 8.42 -22.44 -24.23
CA LEU A 410 8.27 -22.51 -22.77
C LEU A 410 7.72 -23.88 -22.27
N TYR A 411 7.48 -24.84 -23.15
CA TYR A 411 6.82 -26.13 -22.83
C TYR A 411 7.65 -27.41 -23.04
N PRO A 412 8.95 -27.49 -22.79
CA PRO A 412 9.64 -28.79 -22.88
C PRO A 412 9.75 -29.55 -21.55
N LEU A 413 9.01 -29.17 -20.49
CA LEU A 413 9.21 -29.80 -19.17
C LEU A 413 8.09 -30.77 -18.73
N CYS A 414 7.20 -31.18 -19.62
CA CYS A 414 6.23 -32.25 -19.38
C CYS A 414 6.58 -33.49 -20.24
N GLY A 415 7.70 -34.13 -19.93
CA GLY A 415 8.08 -35.47 -20.41
C GLY A 415 8.28 -36.39 -19.22
#